data_08fe49a3e3e5cf5aa0580f78ae0a7e21
#
_entry.id   08fe49a3e3e5cf5aa0580f78ae0a7e21
#
_cell.length_a   1.000
_cell.length_b   1.000
_cell.length_c   1.000
_cell.angle_alpha   90.00
_cell.angle_beta   90.00
_cell.angle_gamma   90.00
#
_symmetry.space_group_name_H-M   'P 1'
#
loop_
_entity.id
_entity.type
_entity.pdbx_description
1 polymer ?
#
loop_
_entity_poly.entity_id
_entity_poly.type
_entity_poly.pdbx_seq_one_letter_code
_entity_poly.pdbx_strand_id
1 'polypeptide(L)'
;MTLSGDFIPAEDELYDEPINPVIFGIELTPKILGILAALVGIGLAIFLFQRFVQPVRQSNQALREDIAEKEQQLATQSERLEEIARLEEARDVALVQRRNVYSLFADESSMDTLLLDINQRIKNSNATIAAERNQIKTRGIPPILVEAQLNSFVPSEEVVIDDGSLGEEVNGKLKRQTYDVQFSGDFGQTQAVLGNVERLEPLLLLRNFSLGAGQLVTETVLNNQGQVVGQPKQRINTSFEVNALIPTGDPNVPPEIAPPPPPEGETPAE
;
A
#
# COMPACT_ATOMS: atom_id res chain seq x y z
N MET A 1 -23.69 95.43 86.54
CA MET A 1 -25.18 95.21 86.66
C MET A 1 -25.47 93.80 86.36
N THR A 2 -25.41 92.90 87.30
CA THR A 2 -26.46 92.29 88.16
C THR A 2 -27.65 91.77 87.41
N LEU A 3 -27.82 90.44 87.38
CA LEU A 3 -28.83 89.64 87.97
C LEU A 3 -28.71 88.24 87.39
N SER A 4 -28.26 87.21 88.13
CA SER A 4 -29.03 86.47 89.16
C SER A 4 -30.38 85.93 88.60
N GLY A 5 -30.49 84.66 88.48
CA GLY A 5 -31.69 83.89 88.20
C GLY A 5 -31.40 82.43 88.03
N ASP A 6 -31.45 81.90 88.99
CA ASP A 6 -32.18 80.85 89.68
C ASP A 6 -32.16 79.46 89.00
N PHE A 7 -31.54 78.56 89.68
CA PHE A 7 -31.49 77.17 89.52
C PHE A 7 -32.72 76.52 90.11
N ILE A 8 -33.43 75.73 89.25
CA ILE A 8 -34.47 74.78 89.73
C ILE A 8 -34.03 73.41 89.23
N PRO A 9 -33.78 72.49 90.11
CA PRO A 9 -33.55 71.07 89.68
C PRO A 9 -34.90 70.43 89.45
N ALA A 10 -35.10 69.89 88.29
CA ALA A 10 -36.17 68.95 88.03
C ALA A 10 -35.69 67.55 88.11
N GLU A 11 -35.97 66.90 89.17
CA GLU A 11 -36.00 65.43 89.30
C GLU A 11 -37.00 64.87 88.35
N ASP A 12 -36.62 63.88 87.59
CA ASP A 12 -37.21 62.57 87.52
C ASP A 12 -36.52 61.83 86.30
N GLU A 13 -35.48 61.12 86.70
CA GLU A 13 -35.04 60.04 85.79
C GLU A 13 -36.06 58.91 85.93
N LEU A 14 -37.02 58.91 85.00
CA LEU A 14 -37.70 57.66 84.63
C LEU A 14 -36.74 56.78 83.92
N TYR A 15 -36.08 55.88 84.72
CA TYR A 15 -35.50 54.70 84.17
C TYR A 15 -36.59 53.88 83.52
N ASP A 16 -36.74 54.06 82.17
CA ASP A 16 -37.44 53.11 81.33
C ASP A 16 -36.58 51.82 81.34
N GLU A 17 -36.97 50.89 82.25
CA GLU A 17 -36.46 49.53 82.12
C GLU A 17 -36.73 49.00 80.77
N PRO A 18 -35.73 48.60 79.97
CA PRO A 18 -35.99 48.01 78.69
C PRO A 18 -36.76 46.72 78.95
N ILE A 19 -38.04 46.74 78.51
CA ILE A 19 -38.92 45.57 78.49
C ILE A 19 -38.26 44.59 77.47
N ASN A 20 -37.41 43.71 77.96
CA ASN A 20 -36.85 42.67 77.18
C ASN A 20 -37.96 41.70 76.82
N PRO A 21 -38.27 41.51 75.50
CA PRO A 21 -39.31 40.56 75.14
C PRO A 21 -38.87 39.17 75.53
N VAL A 22 -39.70 38.47 76.29
CA VAL A 22 -39.41 37.05 76.68
C VAL A 22 -40.08 36.18 75.61
N ILE A 23 -39.22 35.46 74.84
CA ILE A 23 -39.63 34.46 73.86
C ILE A 23 -39.20 33.11 74.36
N PHE A 24 -40.13 32.17 74.53
CA PHE A 24 -39.84 30.81 75.04
C PHE A 24 -39.18 30.75 76.44
N GLY A 25 -39.45 31.70 77.35
CA GLY A 25 -38.94 31.70 78.70
C GLY A 25 -37.51 32.19 78.88
N ILE A 26 -36.89 32.76 77.88
CA ILE A 26 -35.57 33.35 77.84
C ILE A 26 -35.74 34.88 77.69
N GLU A 27 -35.16 35.66 78.61
CA GLU A 27 -35.13 37.12 78.48
C GLU A 27 -34.12 37.51 77.37
N LEU A 28 -34.63 38.12 76.31
CA LEU A 28 -33.78 38.57 75.20
C LEU A 28 -32.99 39.81 75.59
N THR A 29 -31.90 39.61 76.25
CA THR A 29 -30.92 40.67 76.50
C THR A 29 -30.25 41.08 75.18
N PRO A 30 -29.81 42.33 74.98
CA PRO A 30 -29.16 42.80 73.74
C PRO A 30 -27.97 41.94 73.29
N LYS A 31 -27.30 41.28 74.26
CA LYS A 31 -26.20 40.34 73.98
C LYS A 31 -26.69 39.03 73.37
N ILE A 32 -27.79 38.49 73.89
CA ILE A 32 -28.40 37.26 73.38
C ILE A 32 -28.97 37.49 71.98
N LEU A 33 -29.58 38.65 71.75
CA LEU A 33 -30.10 39.04 70.43
C LEU A 33 -28.97 39.17 69.37
N GLY A 34 -27.80 39.73 69.79
CA GLY A 34 -26.61 39.82 68.94
C GLY A 34 -26.06 38.46 68.57
N ILE A 35 -25.98 37.52 69.50
CA ILE A 35 -25.51 36.15 69.26
C ILE A 35 -26.47 35.40 68.33
N LEU A 36 -27.80 35.55 68.53
CA LEU A 36 -28.83 34.93 67.68
C LEU A 36 -28.78 35.48 66.26
N ALA A 37 -28.63 36.80 66.12
CA ALA A 37 -28.47 37.44 64.81
C ALA A 37 -27.20 36.99 64.08
N ALA A 38 -26.09 36.82 64.86
CA ALA A 38 -24.84 36.28 64.28
C ALA A 38 -25.00 34.83 63.79
N LEU A 39 -25.65 33.96 64.59
CA LEU A 39 -25.96 32.58 64.19
C LEU A 39 -26.87 32.51 62.95
N VAL A 40 -27.91 33.31 62.88
CA VAL A 40 -28.77 33.42 61.73
C VAL A 40 -27.99 33.94 60.50
N GLY A 41 -27.12 34.95 60.72
CA GLY A 41 -26.25 35.48 59.63
C GLY A 41 -25.28 34.44 59.10
N ILE A 42 -24.64 33.66 60.00
CA ILE A 42 -23.76 32.56 59.59
C ILE A 42 -24.53 31.45 58.85
N GLY A 43 -25.69 31.06 59.41
CA GLY A 43 -26.57 30.08 58.73
C GLY A 43 -26.99 30.52 57.33
N LEU A 44 -27.37 31.80 57.18
CA LEU A 44 -27.75 32.37 55.90
C LEU A 44 -26.59 32.50 54.96
N ALA A 45 -25.40 32.81 55.42
CA ALA A 45 -24.19 32.85 54.63
C ALA A 45 -23.80 31.45 54.11
N ILE A 46 -23.88 30.40 54.94
CA ILE A 46 -23.64 29.01 54.58
C ILE A 46 -24.71 28.58 53.56
N PHE A 47 -25.96 28.90 53.78
CA PHE A 47 -27.06 28.59 52.85
C PHE A 47 -26.86 29.23 51.50
N LEU A 48 -26.52 30.50 51.42
CA LEU A 48 -26.26 31.23 50.18
C LEU A 48 -24.99 30.66 49.49
N PHE A 49 -23.94 30.33 50.27
CA PHE A 49 -22.75 29.71 49.70
C PHE A 49 -23.08 28.36 49.04
N GLN A 50 -23.80 27.49 49.72
CA GLN A 50 -24.21 26.19 49.15
C GLN A 50 -25.15 26.33 47.96
N ARG A 51 -26.09 27.31 48.02
CA ARG A 51 -27.11 27.46 47.02
C ARG A 51 -26.61 28.13 45.71
N PHE A 52 -25.65 29.04 45.81
CA PHE A 52 -25.20 29.85 44.69
C PHE A 52 -23.74 29.57 44.29
N VAL A 53 -22.84 29.45 45.23
CA VAL A 53 -21.40 29.31 44.93
C VAL A 53 -21.04 27.89 44.57
N GLN A 54 -21.57 26.90 45.25
CA GLN A 54 -21.26 25.49 44.99
C GLN A 54 -21.71 25.03 43.62
N PRO A 55 -22.94 25.30 43.14
CA PRO A 55 -23.36 24.86 41.82
C PRO A 55 -22.58 25.55 40.68
N VAL A 56 -22.21 26.83 40.87
CA VAL A 56 -21.38 27.53 39.87
C VAL A 56 -19.96 26.91 39.78
N ARG A 57 -19.38 26.55 40.95
CA ARG A 57 -18.06 25.87 40.97
C ARG A 57 -18.13 24.49 40.32
N GLN A 58 -19.16 23.72 40.61
CA GLN A 58 -19.37 22.39 40.01
C GLN A 58 -19.61 22.51 38.51
N SER A 59 -20.41 23.45 38.06
CA SER A 59 -20.64 23.69 36.64
C SER A 59 -19.35 24.12 35.90
N ASN A 60 -18.54 24.99 36.52
CA ASN A 60 -17.24 25.37 35.96
C ASN A 60 -16.26 24.22 35.90
N GLN A 61 -16.27 23.32 36.91
CA GLN A 61 -15.44 22.11 36.86
C GLN A 61 -15.90 21.16 35.77
N ALA A 62 -17.19 20.87 35.67
CA ALA A 62 -17.74 20.02 34.64
C ALA A 62 -17.44 20.56 33.23
N LEU A 63 -17.60 21.89 33.02
CA LEU A 63 -17.23 22.52 31.74
C LEU A 63 -15.74 22.40 31.42
N ARG A 64 -14.87 22.48 32.40
CA ARG A 64 -13.42 22.29 32.18
C ARG A 64 -13.08 20.83 31.85
N GLU A 65 -13.74 19.89 32.50
CA GLU A 65 -13.61 18.46 32.21
C GLU A 65 -14.13 18.16 30.79
N ASP A 66 -15.29 18.69 30.42
CA ASP A 66 -15.84 18.56 29.07
C ASP A 66 -14.91 19.15 28.00
N ILE A 67 -14.31 20.33 28.26
CA ILE A 67 -13.34 20.93 27.34
C ILE A 67 -12.11 20.03 27.20
N ALA A 68 -11.54 19.56 28.31
CA ALA A 68 -10.37 18.68 28.27
C ALA A 68 -10.68 17.36 27.53
N GLU A 69 -11.86 16.79 27.74
CA GLU A 69 -12.30 15.60 27.03
C GLU A 69 -12.44 15.86 25.51
N LYS A 70 -13.07 17.00 25.15
CA LYS A 70 -13.20 17.41 23.74
C LYS A 70 -11.84 17.67 23.07
N GLU A 71 -10.93 18.32 23.76
CA GLU A 71 -9.56 18.56 23.27
C GLU A 71 -8.83 17.22 23.05
N GLN A 72 -8.96 16.27 23.97
CA GLN A 72 -8.40 14.93 23.82
C GLN A 72 -9.06 14.18 22.64
N GLN A 73 -10.38 14.26 22.48
CA GLN A 73 -11.08 13.67 21.34
C GLN A 73 -10.59 14.27 20.02
N LEU A 74 -10.42 15.60 19.96
CA LEU A 74 -9.91 16.29 18.78
C LEU A 74 -8.45 15.87 18.46
N ALA A 75 -7.59 15.76 19.49
CA ALA A 75 -6.23 15.29 19.33
C ALA A 75 -6.20 13.86 18.75
N THR A 76 -7.01 12.95 19.31
CA THR A 76 -7.13 11.58 18.82
C THR A 76 -7.69 11.53 17.38
N GLN A 77 -8.66 12.38 17.06
CA GLN A 77 -9.19 12.45 15.69
C GLN A 77 -8.15 12.98 14.70
N SER A 78 -7.37 14.00 15.08
CA SER A 78 -6.31 14.52 14.21
C SER A 78 -5.21 13.48 13.97
N GLU A 79 -4.82 12.73 14.99
CA GLU A 79 -3.86 11.63 14.88
C GLU A 79 -4.37 10.53 13.92
N ARG A 80 -5.65 10.15 14.06
CA ARG A 80 -6.27 9.18 13.13
C ARG A 80 -6.34 9.68 11.70
N LEU A 81 -6.61 10.96 11.49
CA LEU A 81 -6.62 11.55 10.15
C LEU A 81 -5.22 11.55 9.53
N GLU A 82 -4.19 11.84 10.31
CA GLU A 82 -2.80 11.74 9.84
C GLU A 82 -2.41 10.29 9.51
N GLU A 83 -2.84 9.34 10.34
CA GLU A 83 -2.62 7.91 10.09
C GLU A 83 -3.31 7.46 8.81
N ILE A 84 -4.57 7.85 8.61
CA ILE A 84 -5.31 7.56 7.36
C ILE A 84 -4.57 8.15 6.16
N ALA A 85 -4.14 9.41 6.23
CA ALA A 85 -3.41 10.05 5.13
C ALA A 85 -2.11 9.30 4.79
N ARG A 86 -1.35 8.85 5.80
CA ARG A 86 -0.15 8.03 5.59
C ARG A 86 -0.46 6.67 4.97
N LEU A 87 -1.54 6.02 5.42
CA LEU A 87 -1.96 4.73 4.86
C LEU A 87 -2.44 4.87 3.42
N GLU A 88 -3.14 5.95 3.10
CA GLU A 88 -3.55 6.26 1.72
C GLU A 88 -2.35 6.51 0.81
N GLU A 89 -1.37 7.29 1.25
CA GLU A 89 -0.11 7.50 0.52
C GLU A 89 0.65 6.19 0.31
N ALA A 90 0.79 5.37 1.36
CA ALA A 90 1.44 4.07 1.29
C ALA A 90 0.71 3.12 0.32
N ARG A 91 -0.62 3.12 0.34
CA ARG A 91 -1.44 2.37 -0.61
C ARG A 91 -1.20 2.82 -2.05
N ASP A 92 -1.18 4.11 -2.30
CA ASP A 92 -1.00 4.66 -3.65
C ASP A 92 0.40 4.33 -4.19
N VAL A 93 1.44 4.42 -3.36
CA VAL A 93 2.80 3.97 -3.69
C VAL A 93 2.81 2.47 -4.01
N ALA A 94 2.16 1.64 -3.19
CA ALA A 94 2.08 0.20 -3.42
C ALA A 94 1.34 -0.15 -4.72
N LEU A 95 0.28 0.58 -5.07
CA LEU A 95 -0.45 0.41 -6.34
C LEU A 95 0.41 0.78 -7.56
N VAL A 96 1.22 1.84 -7.46
CA VAL A 96 2.17 2.20 -8.52
C VAL A 96 3.24 1.12 -8.67
N GLN A 97 3.83 0.66 -7.57
CA GLN A 97 4.81 -0.43 -7.60
C GLN A 97 4.22 -1.71 -8.20
N ARG A 98 3.02 -2.08 -7.79
CA ARG A 98 2.31 -3.23 -8.36
C ARG A 98 2.13 -3.08 -9.87
N ARG A 99 1.68 -1.94 -10.34
CA ARG A 99 1.50 -1.66 -11.77
C ARG A 99 2.80 -1.80 -12.55
N ASN A 100 3.91 -1.28 -11.99
CA ASN A 100 5.23 -1.40 -12.60
C ASN A 100 5.70 -2.85 -12.65
N VAL A 101 5.40 -3.66 -11.63
CA VAL A 101 5.71 -5.09 -11.65
C VAL A 101 4.86 -5.82 -12.68
N TYR A 102 3.55 -5.51 -12.74
CA TYR A 102 2.67 -6.14 -13.71
C TYR A 102 3.04 -5.83 -15.17
N SER A 103 3.59 -4.64 -15.44
CA SER A 103 4.04 -4.29 -16.79
C SER A 103 5.25 -5.11 -17.27
N LEU A 104 5.92 -5.85 -16.38
CA LEU A 104 7.01 -6.76 -16.75
C LEU A 104 6.50 -8.14 -17.20
N PHE A 105 5.28 -8.49 -16.85
CA PHE A 105 4.68 -9.75 -17.24
C PHE A 105 4.09 -9.67 -18.65
N ALA A 106 3.90 -10.83 -19.25
CA ALA A 106 3.23 -10.94 -20.51
C ALA A 106 1.73 -10.62 -20.38
N ASP A 107 1.16 -10.02 -21.40
CA ASP A 107 -0.27 -9.89 -21.59
C ASP A 107 -0.70 -10.77 -22.78
N GLU A 108 -2.00 -11.06 -22.88
CA GLU A 108 -2.53 -11.90 -23.98
C GLU A 108 -2.21 -11.32 -25.35
N SER A 109 -2.22 -9.98 -25.46
CA SER A 109 -1.97 -9.30 -26.76
C SER A 109 -0.50 -9.39 -27.18
N SER A 110 0.44 -9.35 -26.24
CA SER A 110 1.86 -9.52 -26.54
C SER A 110 2.19 -10.96 -26.95
N MET A 111 1.44 -11.93 -26.43
CA MET A 111 1.62 -13.34 -26.77
C MET A 111 1.15 -13.67 -28.18
N ASP A 112 0.09 -13.06 -28.66
CA ASP A 112 -0.41 -13.21 -30.04
C ASP A 112 0.65 -12.76 -31.08
N THR A 113 1.45 -11.77 -30.73
CA THR A 113 2.49 -11.23 -31.62
C THR A 113 3.83 -11.94 -31.47
N LEU A 114 4.03 -12.75 -30.42
CA LEU A 114 5.31 -13.40 -30.11
C LEU A 114 5.87 -14.22 -31.28
N LEU A 115 5.01 -15.03 -31.94
CA LEU A 115 5.41 -15.81 -33.11
C LEU A 115 5.86 -14.90 -34.27
N LEU A 116 5.13 -13.81 -34.48
CA LEU A 116 5.45 -12.86 -35.56
C LEU A 116 6.80 -12.20 -35.28
N ASP A 117 7.05 -11.80 -34.05
CA ASP A 117 8.30 -11.16 -33.61
C ASP A 117 9.50 -12.09 -33.75
N ILE A 118 9.38 -13.33 -33.30
CA ILE A 118 10.43 -14.35 -33.47
C ILE A 118 10.70 -14.59 -34.94
N ASN A 119 9.64 -14.78 -35.76
CA ASN A 119 9.79 -15.02 -37.19
C ASN A 119 10.44 -13.82 -37.90
N GLN A 120 10.05 -12.59 -37.58
CA GLN A 120 10.65 -11.38 -38.13
C GLN A 120 12.13 -11.25 -37.76
N ARG A 121 12.52 -11.60 -36.52
CA ARG A 121 13.92 -11.58 -36.09
C ARG A 121 14.76 -12.62 -36.83
N ILE A 122 14.22 -13.82 -37.08
CA ILE A 122 14.85 -14.85 -37.87
C ILE A 122 15.04 -14.37 -39.33
N LYS A 123 14.00 -13.75 -39.91
CA LYS A 123 14.09 -13.17 -41.26
C LYS A 123 15.15 -12.08 -41.35
N ASN A 124 15.23 -11.21 -40.35
CA ASN A 124 16.22 -10.13 -40.30
C ASN A 124 17.65 -10.70 -40.19
N SER A 125 17.84 -11.76 -39.39
CA SER A 125 19.12 -12.49 -39.33
C SER A 125 19.50 -13.08 -40.69
N ASN A 126 18.55 -13.63 -41.42
CA ASN A 126 18.79 -14.18 -42.75
C ASN A 126 19.04 -13.12 -43.83
N ALA A 127 18.57 -11.88 -43.65
CA ALA A 127 18.80 -10.79 -44.60
C ALA A 127 20.32 -10.48 -44.75
N THR A 128 21.08 -10.55 -43.66
CA THR A 128 22.52 -10.39 -43.71
C THR A 128 23.18 -11.51 -44.53
N ILE A 129 22.70 -12.76 -44.35
CA ILE A 129 23.19 -13.92 -45.10
C ILE A 129 22.88 -13.79 -46.59
N ALA A 130 21.71 -13.27 -46.96
CA ALA A 130 21.36 -13.01 -48.34
C ALA A 130 22.29 -11.99 -49.01
N ALA A 131 22.71 -10.96 -48.26
CA ALA A 131 23.70 -9.98 -48.74
C ALA A 131 25.08 -10.62 -48.91
N GLU A 132 25.54 -11.41 -47.95
CA GLU A 132 26.79 -12.15 -48.06
C GLU A 132 26.77 -13.16 -49.25
N ARG A 133 25.66 -13.88 -49.39
CA ARG A 133 25.47 -14.82 -50.51
C ARG A 133 25.61 -14.14 -51.88
N ASN A 134 25.08 -12.94 -52.03
CA ASN A 134 25.21 -12.19 -53.28
C ASN A 134 26.63 -11.73 -53.53
N GLN A 135 27.37 -11.34 -52.51
CA GLN A 135 28.80 -11.01 -52.62
C GLN A 135 29.66 -12.24 -53.02
N ILE A 136 29.36 -13.39 -52.40
CA ILE A 136 30.06 -14.65 -52.71
C ILE A 136 29.77 -15.11 -54.14
N LYS A 137 28.51 -15.03 -54.60
CA LYS A 137 28.12 -15.33 -56.01
C LYS A 137 28.92 -14.47 -57.01
N THR A 138 29.08 -13.19 -56.69
CA THR A 138 29.84 -12.26 -57.56
C THR A 138 31.31 -12.64 -57.69
N ARG A 139 31.87 -13.34 -56.70
CA ARG A 139 33.22 -13.84 -56.69
C ARG A 139 33.37 -15.23 -57.33
N GLY A 140 32.28 -15.82 -57.85
CA GLY A 140 32.28 -17.16 -58.46
C GLY A 140 32.39 -18.32 -57.46
N ILE A 141 32.19 -18.08 -56.17
CA ILE A 141 32.18 -19.08 -55.09
C ILE A 141 30.75 -19.53 -54.81
N PRO A 142 30.45 -20.83 -54.73
CA PRO A 142 29.12 -21.30 -54.37
C PRO A 142 28.74 -20.89 -52.95
N PRO A 143 27.49 -20.52 -52.70
CA PRO A 143 27.07 -20.13 -51.37
C PRO A 143 26.94 -21.34 -50.42
N ILE A 144 27.76 -21.37 -49.38
CA ILE A 144 27.83 -22.44 -48.33
C ILE A 144 27.19 -21.94 -47.03
N LEU A 145 26.32 -20.95 -47.12
CA LEU A 145 25.73 -20.32 -45.96
C LEU A 145 24.48 -21.08 -45.52
N VAL A 146 24.33 -21.26 -44.23
CA VAL A 146 23.17 -21.88 -43.56
C VAL A 146 22.21 -20.80 -43.20
N GLU A 147 20.96 -20.89 -43.68
CA GLU A 147 19.89 -20.01 -43.24
C GLU A 147 19.28 -20.52 -41.98
N ALA A 148 18.95 -19.60 -41.07
CA ALA A 148 18.13 -19.89 -39.91
C ALA A 148 16.68 -20.16 -40.36
N GLN A 149 16.10 -21.20 -39.80
CA GLN A 149 14.71 -21.60 -40.10
C GLN A 149 14.00 -21.95 -38.81
N LEU A 150 12.81 -21.38 -38.61
CA LEU A 150 11.87 -21.78 -37.58
C LEU A 150 11.17 -23.07 -38.07
N ASN A 151 11.39 -24.17 -37.37
CA ASN A 151 10.85 -25.48 -37.73
C ASN A 151 9.50 -25.72 -37.08
N SER A 152 9.35 -25.28 -35.83
CA SER A 152 8.13 -25.46 -35.03
C SER A 152 7.98 -24.34 -34.02
N PHE A 153 6.75 -23.94 -33.83
CA PHE A 153 6.33 -23.02 -32.75
C PHE A 153 4.92 -23.44 -32.35
N VAL A 154 4.79 -24.16 -31.25
CA VAL A 154 3.52 -24.75 -30.81
C VAL A 154 3.18 -24.22 -29.44
N PRO A 155 2.07 -23.47 -29.29
CA PRO A 155 1.57 -23.07 -27.98
C PRO A 155 0.93 -24.26 -27.27
N SER A 156 1.19 -24.41 -25.97
CA SER A 156 0.45 -25.30 -25.09
C SER A 156 -0.71 -24.55 -24.43
N GLU A 157 -1.56 -25.27 -23.73
CA GLU A 157 -2.65 -24.68 -22.96
C GLU A 157 -2.09 -23.82 -21.79
N GLU A 158 -2.84 -22.78 -21.43
CA GLU A 158 -2.55 -21.96 -20.26
C GLU A 158 -2.81 -22.76 -18.98
N VAL A 159 -1.87 -22.75 -18.07
CA VAL A 159 -1.96 -23.45 -16.78
C VAL A 159 -1.75 -22.45 -15.65
N VAL A 160 -2.65 -22.45 -14.67
CA VAL A 160 -2.47 -21.67 -13.43
C VAL A 160 -1.32 -22.32 -12.63
N ILE A 161 -0.44 -21.48 -12.09
CA ILE A 161 0.72 -21.92 -11.33
C ILE A 161 0.29 -22.13 -9.87
N ASP A 162 0.12 -23.41 -9.49
CA ASP A 162 -0.25 -23.83 -8.13
C ASP A 162 0.79 -24.80 -7.54
N ASP A 163 1.86 -25.05 -8.27
CA ASP A 163 2.87 -26.07 -7.97
C ASP A 163 4.01 -25.60 -7.05
N GLY A 164 3.94 -24.37 -6.55
CA GLY A 164 4.99 -23.75 -5.74
C GLY A 164 6.32 -23.51 -6.48
N SER A 165 6.39 -23.76 -7.80
CA SER A 165 7.62 -23.64 -8.60
C SER A 165 8.20 -22.22 -8.62
N LEU A 166 7.40 -21.20 -8.37
CA LEU A 166 7.78 -19.79 -8.26
C LEU A 166 7.67 -19.24 -6.84
N GLY A 167 7.38 -20.10 -5.84
CA GLY A 167 7.13 -19.75 -4.47
C GLY A 167 5.63 -19.80 -4.13
N GLU A 168 5.31 -20.20 -2.90
CA GLU A 168 3.91 -20.39 -2.45
C GLU A 168 3.09 -19.10 -2.51
N GLU A 169 3.74 -17.95 -2.32
CA GLU A 169 3.06 -16.64 -2.35
C GLU A 169 2.52 -16.26 -3.73
N VAL A 170 3.02 -16.90 -4.79
CA VAL A 170 2.66 -16.64 -6.19
C VAL A 170 1.58 -17.60 -6.68
N ASN A 171 1.32 -18.70 -5.95
CA ASN A 171 0.33 -19.69 -6.33
C ASN A 171 -1.04 -19.04 -6.58
N GLY A 172 -1.68 -19.41 -7.69
CA GLY A 172 -2.98 -18.90 -8.12
C GLY A 172 -2.95 -17.46 -8.69
N LYS A 173 -1.82 -16.74 -8.58
CA LYS A 173 -1.71 -15.33 -9.03
C LYS A 173 -1.16 -15.17 -10.44
N LEU A 174 -0.51 -16.22 -10.96
CA LEU A 174 0.04 -16.25 -12.30
C LEU A 174 -0.45 -17.47 -13.07
N LYS A 175 -0.62 -17.29 -14.36
CA LYS A 175 -0.77 -18.36 -15.35
C LYS A 175 0.55 -18.51 -16.10
N ARG A 176 0.83 -19.72 -16.55
CA ARG A 176 1.96 -20.04 -17.44
C ARG A 176 1.39 -20.47 -18.77
N GLN A 177 1.84 -19.81 -19.83
CA GLN A 177 1.66 -20.29 -21.19
C GLN A 177 3.00 -20.74 -21.75
N THR A 178 3.10 -21.99 -22.19
CA THR A 178 4.31 -22.58 -22.71
C THR A 178 4.27 -22.62 -24.22
N TYR A 179 5.41 -22.32 -24.86
CA TYR A 179 5.60 -22.42 -26.29
C TYR A 179 6.78 -23.33 -26.56
N ASP A 180 6.56 -24.42 -27.30
CA ASP A 180 7.61 -25.30 -27.79
C ASP A 180 8.22 -24.72 -29.05
N VAL A 181 9.47 -24.33 -29.00
CA VAL A 181 10.18 -23.69 -30.12
C VAL A 181 11.28 -24.61 -30.62
N GLN A 182 11.25 -24.87 -31.93
CA GLN A 182 12.34 -25.57 -32.61
C GLN A 182 12.80 -24.75 -33.81
N PHE A 183 14.10 -24.51 -33.87
CA PHE A 183 14.68 -23.85 -35.01
C PHE A 183 16.03 -24.48 -35.38
N SER A 184 16.44 -24.24 -36.61
CA SER A 184 17.74 -24.69 -37.14
C SER A 184 18.48 -23.52 -37.74
N GLY A 185 19.80 -23.51 -37.54
CA GLY A 185 20.68 -22.45 -38.03
C GLY A 185 22.15 -22.79 -37.78
N ASP A 186 23.06 -21.86 -37.97
CA ASP A 186 24.42 -21.96 -37.48
C ASP A 186 24.54 -21.50 -36.02
N PHE A 187 25.68 -21.67 -35.39
CA PHE A 187 25.89 -21.29 -33.99
C PHE A 187 25.67 -19.79 -33.75
N GLY A 188 26.17 -18.94 -34.65
CA GLY A 188 26.00 -17.48 -34.52
C GLY A 188 24.54 -17.05 -34.62
N GLN A 189 23.77 -17.71 -35.52
CA GLN A 189 22.33 -17.48 -35.65
C GLN A 189 21.57 -17.97 -34.42
N THR A 190 21.93 -19.11 -33.85
CA THR A 190 21.37 -19.63 -32.61
C THR A 190 21.58 -18.64 -31.48
N GLN A 191 22.80 -18.14 -31.29
CA GLN A 191 23.10 -17.14 -30.28
C GLN A 191 22.36 -15.83 -30.51
N ALA A 192 22.23 -15.39 -31.77
CA ALA A 192 21.51 -14.17 -32.10
C ALA A 192 19.98 -14.30 -31.81
N VAL A 193 19.40 -15.46 -32.14
CA VAL A 193 17.96 -15.71 -31.85
C VAL A 193 17.73 -15.74 -30.36
N LEU A 194 18.54 -16.44 -29.58
CA LEU A 194 18.42 -16.48 -28.10
C LEU A 194 18.58 -15.09 -27.50
N GLY A 195 19.64 -14.36 -27.87
CA GLY A 195 19.83 -12.99 -27.38
C GLY A 195 18.73 -12.01 -27.79
N ASN A 196 18.02 -12.29 -28.89
CA ASN A 196 16.86 -11.53 -29.27
C ASN A 196 15.60 -11.91 -28.45
N VAL A 197 15.42 -13.19 -28.11
CA VAL A 197 14.34 -13.65 -27.23
C VAL A 197 14.51 -13.07 -25.84
N GLU A 198 15.74 -13.05 -25.30
CA GLU A 198 16.05 -12.43 -24.00
C GLU A 198 15.77 -10.92 -23.92
N ARG A 199 15.72 -10.24 -25.08
CA ARG A 199 15.44 -8.80 -25.18
C ARG A 199 13.98 -8.48 -25.46
N LEU A 200 13.11 -9.46 -25.48
CA LEU A 200 11.67 -9.21 -25.58
C LEU A 200 11.19 -8.58 -24.27
N GLU A 201 10.27 -7.62 -24.40
CA GLU A 201 9.77 -6.86 -23.24
C GLU A 201 9.08 -7.71 -22.17
N PRO A 202 8.23 -8.73 -22.51
CA PRO A 202 7.64 -9.56 -21.47
C PRO A 202 8.69 -10.49 -20.85
N LEU A 203 8.55 -10.75 -19.56
CA LEU A 203 9.36 -11.70 -18.83
C LEU A 203 9.10 -13.12 -19.33
N LEU A 204 10.05 -13.66 -20.11
CA LEU A 204 10.02 -14.99 -20.65
C LEU A 204 11.04 -15.88 -19.94
N LEU A 205 10.62 -17.07 -19.54
CA LEU A 205 11.51 -18.07 -18.94
C LEU A 205 11.83 -19.15 -19.98
N LEU A 206 13.12 -19.28 -20.33
CA LEU A 206 13.54 -20.37 -21.20
C LEU A 206 13.84 -21.62 -20.37
N ARG A 207 13.26 -22.75 -20.78
CA ARG A 207 13.46 -24.06 -20.17
C ARG A 207 13.77 -25.11 -21.23
N ASN A 208 14.24 -26.25 -20.78
CA ASN A 208 14.46 -27.45 -21.60
C ASN A 208 15.29 -27.19 -22.86
N PHE A 209 16.33 -26.34 -22.71
CA PHE A 209 17.17 -25.94 -23.81
C PHE A 209 18.07 -27.11 -24.28
N SER A 210 17.95 -27.45 -25.56
CA SER A 210 18.74 -28.51 -26.18
C SER A 210 19.35 -28.06 -27.51
N LEU A 211 20.60 -28.40 -27.72
CA LEU A 211 21.35 -28.17 -28.96
C LEU A 211 21.79 -29.51 -29.52
N GLY A 212 21.33 -29.81 -30.73
CA GLY A 212 21.74 -30.98 -31.47
C GLY A 212 22.52 -30.61 -32.72
N ALA A 213 23.64 -31.27 -32.98
CA ALA A 213 24.30 -31.14 -34.26
C ALA A 213 23.43 -31.73 -35.37
N GLY A 214 23.16 -30.95 -36.42
CA GLY A 214 22.50 -31.44 -37.62
C GLY A 214 23.43 -32.39 -38.41
N GLN A 215 22.96 -32.83 -39.55
CA GLN A 215 23.77 -33.67 -40.42
C GLN A 215 25.10 -32.99 -40.77
N LEU A 216 26.18 -33.71 -40.60
CA LEU A 216 27.50 -33.25 -41.04
C LEU A 216 27.49 -33.08 -42.55
N VAL A 217 27.66 -31.85 -43.04
CA VAL A 217 27.84 -31.57 -44.44
C VAL A 217 29.34 -31.68 -44.70
N THR A 218 29.74 -32.74 -45.33
CA THR A 218 31.13 -33.03 -45.71
C THR A 218 31.56 -32.47 -47.07
N GLU A 219 30.66 -31.68 -47.68
CA GLU A 219 30.97 -31.06 -48.98
C GLU A 219 32.05 -30.01 -48.83
N THR A 220 33.18 -30.24 -49.42
CA THR A 220 34.28 -29.30 -49.48
C THR A 220 34.23 -28.62 -50.85
N VAL A 221 34.13 -27.30 -50.83
CA VAL A 221 34.08 -26.52 -52.11
C VAL A 221 35.51 -26.16 -52.48
N LEU A 222 35.88 -26.62 -53.66
CA LEU A 222 37.17 -26.31 -54.26
C LEU A 222 36.99 -25.23 -55.34
N ASN A 223 37.99 -24.34 -55.46
CA ASN A 223 38.06 -23.40 -56.58
C ASN A 223 38.58 -24.10 -57.83
N ASN A 224 38.63 -23.40 -58.96
CA ASN A 224 39.12 -23.91 -60.21
C ASN A 224 40.64 -24.32 -60.17
N GLN A 225 41.35 -24.00 -59.07
CA GLN A 225 42.73 -24.31 -58.81
C GLN A 225 42.90 -25.48 -57.83
N GLY A 226 41.75 -26.12 -57.44
CA GLY A 226 41.79 -27.25 -56.51
C GLY A 226 41.98 -26.83 -55.00
N GLN A 227 41.92 -25.57 -54.70
CA GLN A 227 42.09 -25.10 -53.32
C GLN A 227 40.70 -25.07 -52.59
N VAL A 228 40.73 -25.42 -51.31
CA VAL A 228 39.54 -25.37 -50.46
C VAL A 228 39.15 -23.90 -50.25
N VAL A 229 37.98 -23.50 -50.74
CA VAL A 229 37.49 -22.10 -50.72
C VAL A 229 36.51 -21.87 -49.59
N GLY A 230 35.98 -22.95 -49.00
CA GLY A 230 35.07 -22.86 -47.88
C GLY A 230 34.78 -24.24 -47.29
N GLN A 231 34.51 -24.26 -46.01
CA GLN A 231 33.92 -25.40 -45.33
C GLN A 231 32.48 -25.04 -45.00
N PRO A 232 31.51 -25.93 -45.22
CA PRO A 232 30.14 -25.69 -44.84
C PRO A 232 30.04 -25.52 -43.34
N LYS A 233 29.32 -24.49 -42.91
CA LYS A 233 28.96 -24.35 -41.52
C LYS A 233 28.00 -25.46 -41.11
N GLN A 234 28.26 -26.06 -39.96
CA GLN A 234 27.40 -27.11 -39.45
C GLN A 234 26.05 -26.52 -39.03
N ARG A 235 24.95 -27.15 -39.47
CA ARG A 235 23.62 -26.81 -38.99
C ARG A 235 23.42 -27.34 -37.57
N ILE A 236 22.87 -26.51 -36.71
CA ILE A 236 22.51 -26.84 -35.33
C ILE A 236 20.96 -26.82 -35.27
N ASN A 237 20.40 -27.87 -34.72
CA ASN A 237 19.00 -27.93 -34.37
C ASN A 237 18.87 -27.55 -32.90
N THR A 238 18.09 -26.54 -32.63
CA THR A 238 17.87 -26.00 -31.30
C THR A 238 16.42 -26.19 -30.93
N SER A 239 16.19 -26.72 -29.75
CA SER A 239 14.85 -26.80 -29.17
C SER A 239 14.86 -26.22 -27.76
N PHE A 240 13.81 -25.49 -27.39
CA PHE A 240 13.60 -24.95 -26.07
C PHE A 240 12.13 -24.62 -25.85
N GLU A 241 11.75 -24.53 -24.59
CA GLU A 241 10.44 -24.07 -24.16
C GLU A 241 10.53 -22.61 -23.72
N VAL A 242 9.60 -21.78 -24.17
CA VAL A 242 9.41 -20.42 -23.72
C VAL A 242 8.16 -20.38 -22.83
N ASN A 243 8.35 -20.10 -21.55
CA ASN A 243 7.27 -19.94 -20.62
C ASN A 243 6.99 -18.44 -20.43
N ALA A 244 5.83 -18.00 -20.88
CA ALA A 244 5.31 -16.68 -20.61
C ALA A 244 4.50 -16.71 -19.32
N LEU A 245 4.76 -15.73 -18.44
CA LEU A 245 4.02 -15.56 -17.19
C LEU A 245 2.98 -14.46 -17.36
N ILE A 246 1.71 -14.80 -17.15
CA ILE A 246 0.56 -13.91 -17.34
C ILE A 246 -0.14 -13.76 -15.98
N PRO A 247 -0.33 -12.53 -15.47
CA PRO A 247 -1.07 -12.32 -14.22
C PRO A 247 -2.55 -12.74 -14.35
N THR A 248 -3.08 -13.38 -13.32
CA THR A 248 -4.51 -13.75 -13.28
C THR A 248 -5.42 -12.59 -12.91
N GLY A 249 -4.89 -11.52 -12.28
CA GLY A 249 -5.66 -10.38 -11.79
C GLY A 249 -5.35 -9.09 -12.54
N ASP A 250 -6.31 -8.16 -12.52
CA ASP A 250 -6.12 -6.81 -13.05
C ASP A 250 -5.16 -6.00 -12.15
N PRO A 251 -4.11 -5.37 -12.70
CA PRO A 251 -3.18 -4.53 -11.93
C PRO A 251 -3.85 -3.31 -11.29
N ASN A 252 -4.99 -2.87 -11.81
CA ASN A 252 -5.71 -1.70 -11.32
C ASN A 252 -6.73 -2.01 -10.21
N VAL A 253 -7.09 -3.29 -10.04
CA VAL A 253 -8.02 -3.72 -8.99
C VAL A 253 -7.22 -4.08 -7.73
N PRO A 254 -7.43 -3.40 -6.61
CA PRO A 254 -6.80 -3.78 -5.35
C PRO A 254 -7.13 -5.24 -5.01
N PRO A 255 -6.20 -5.99 -4.40
CA PRO A 255 -6.51 -7.32 -3.94
C PRO A 255 -7.69 -7.25 -2.94
N GLU A 256 -8.64 -8.15 -3.08
CA GLU A 256 -9.73 -8.29 -2.13
C GLU A 256 -9.14 -8.62 -0.76
N ILE A 257 -9.30 -7.69 0.18
CA ILE A 257 -8.85 -7.91 1.55
C ILE A 257 -9.79 -8.95 2.14
N ALA A 258 -9.29 -10.14 2.42
CA ALA A 258 -10.06 -11.12 3.16
C ALA A 258 -10.59 -10.46 4.45
N PRO A 259 -11.89 -10.65 4.80
CA PRO A 259 -12.42 -10.09 6.03
C PRO A 259 -11.55 -10.56 7.21
N PRO A 260 -11.29 -9.67 8.20
CA PRO A 260 -10.50 -10.06 9.36
C PRO A 260 -11.11 -11.33 9.97
N PRO A 261 -10.29 -12.26 10.43
CA PRO A 261 -10.79 -13.45 11.11
C PRO A 261 -11.71 -13.00 12.25
N PRO A 262 -12.84 -13.68 12.47
CA PRO A 262 -13.74 -13.34 13.58
C PRO A 262 -12.93 -13.35 14.88
N PRO A 263 -13.22 -12.43 15.83
CA PRO A 263 -12.50 -12.37 17.09
C PRO A 263 -12.59 -13.73 17.77
N GLU A 264 -11.42 -14.31 18.05
CA GLU A 264 -11.33 -15.56 18.82
C GLU A 264 -11.95 -15.30 20.20
N GLY A 265 -13.18 -15.74 20.42
CA GLY A 265 -13.82 -15.61 21.72
C GLY A 265 -15.35 -15.74 21.79
N GLU A 266 -16.06 -15.78 20.69
CA GLU A 266 -17.48 -16.10 20.75
C GLU A 266 -17.74 -17.56 20.42
N THR A 267 -17.57 -18.41 21.43
CA THR A 267 -18.24 -19.73 21.46
C THR A 267 -19.75 -19.47 21.53
N PRO A 268 -20.55 -19.93 20.57
CA PRO A 268 -22.00 -19.85 20.71
C PRO A 268 -22.39 -20.65 21.95
N ALA A 269 -23.00 -19.95 22.91
CA ALA A 269 -23.67 -20.61 24.02
C ALA A 269 -24.83 -21.42 23.44
N GLU A 270 -24.79 -22.75 23.67
CA GLU A 270 -25.93 -23.67 23.49
C GLU A 270 -27.13 -23.26 24.38
#